data_4c9582c3ffcaf8de3069fc9774c333b2
#
_entry.id   4c9582c3ffcaf8de3069fc9774c333b2
#
_cell.length_a   1.000
_cell.length_b   1.000
_cell.length_c   1.000
_cell.angle_alpha   90.00
_cell.angle_beta   90.00
_cell.angle_gamma   90.00
#
_symmetry.space_group_name_H-M   'P 1'
#
loop_
_entity.id
_entity.type
_entity.pdbx_description
1 polymer ?
#
loop_
_entity_poly.entity_id
_entity_poly.type
_entity_poly.pdbx_seq_one_letter_code
_entity_poly.pdbx_strand_id
1 'polypeptide(L)'
;MNKTRRVKMNAAKNIVLIAHDSRKTDLLEWVKFNRPVLREHRLFATGTTGGLVQAGTDLPVTRFKSGPLGGDQQVGAKIADGELDILIFFWDPLEPQPHDPDVKALLRIAVLYNIPTACNRATADFMVASSLFHDSYERLVEDHSAAREEYLQSRALAR
;
A
#
# COMPACT_ATOMS: atom_id res chain seq x y z
N MET A 1 10.95 -16.86 -19.76
CA MET A 1 10.34 -17.12 -18.45
C MET A 1 10.78 -16.01 -17.52
N ASN A 2 9.86 -15.19 -17.03
CA ASN A 2 10.24 -14.14 -16.08
C ASN A 2 10.77 -14.80 -14.80
N LYS A 3 11.96 -14.37 -14.37
CA LYS A 3 12.48 -14.82 -13.08
C LYS A 3 11.63 -14.18 -11.98
N THR A 4 11.28 -14.96 -10.96
CA THR A 4 10.61 -14.45 -9.77
C THR A 4 11.57 -14.48 -8.58
N ARG A 5 11.44 -13.51 -7.69
CA ARG A 5 12.14 -13.48 -6.40
C ARG A 5 11.14 -13.53 -5.25
N ARG A 6 11.53 -14.15 -4.16
CA ARG A 6 10.73 -14.16 -2.93
C ARG A 6 11.06 -12.91 -2.12
N VAL A 7 10.03 -12.22 -1.66
CA VAL A 7 10.16 -11.04 -0.80
C VAL A 7 9.44 -11.35 0.51
N LYS A 8 10.20 -11.38 1.59
CA LYS A 8 9.67 -11.69 2.92
C LYS A 8 8.92 -10.50 3.49
N MET A 9 7.72 -10.76 3.97
CA MET A 9 6.96 -9.88 4.83
C MET A 9 7.03 -10.42 6.26
N ASN A 10 7.45 -9.60 7.21
CA ASN A 10 7.54 -9.99 8.61
C ASN A 10 6.14 -10.15 9.23
N ALA A 11 6.04 -10.77 10.41
CA ALA A 11 4.78 -10.86 11.15
C ALA A 11 4.24 -9.46 11.46
N ALA A 12 5.08 -8.55 11.96
CA ALA A 12 4.73 -7.13 12.09
C ALA A 12 4.88 -6.45 10.72
N LYS A 13 3.74 -6.15 10.09
CA LYS A 13 3.65 -5.57 8.75
C LYS A 13 3.78 -4.04 8.78
N ASN A 14 4.25 -3.47 7.69
CA ASN A 14 4.13 -2.06 7.38
C ASN A 14 2.87 -1.83 6.54
N ILE A 15 1.83 -1.27 7.16
CA ILE A 15 0.50 -1.10 6.58
C ILE A 15 0.25 0.35 6.28
N VAL A 16 -0.07 0.70 5.04
CA VAL A 16 -0.45 2.06 4.67
C VAL A 16 -1.97 2.18 4.52
N LEU A 17 -2.53 3.22 5.13
CA LEU A 17 -3.95 3.53 5.16
C LEU A 17 -4.21 4.78 4.33
N ILE A 18 -5.10 4.67 3.36
CA ILE A 18 -5.55 5.77 2.51
C ILE A 18 -7.08 5.74 2.45
N ALA A 19 -7.70 6.90 2.49
CA ALA A 19 -9.14 7.04 2.24
C ALA A 19 -9.43 8.35 1.51
N HIS A 20 -10.31 8.32 0.52
CA HIS A 20 -10.95 9.51 0.00
C HIS A 20 -11.85 10.16 1.06
N ASP A 21 -12.16 11.44 0.90
CA ASP A 21 -12.88 12.20 1.94
C ASP A 21 -14.20 11.55 2.34
N SER A 22 -15.00 11.09 1.39
CA SER A 22 -16.26 10.38 1.63
C SER A 22 -16.10 9.02 2.35
N ARG A 23 -14.91 8.46 2.39
CA ARG A 23 -14.59 7.15 2.97
C ARG A 23 -13.79 7.21 4.28
N LYS A 24 -13.43 8.40 4.73
CA LYS A 24 -12.61 8.57 5.94
C LYS A 24 -13.31 8.08 7.20
N THR A 25 -14.62 8.31 7.32
CA THR A 25 -15.40 7.80 8.45
C THR A 25 -15.42 6.27 8.48
N ASP A 26 -15.64 5.62 7.34
CA ASP A 26 -15.60 4.17 7.22
C ASP A 26 -14.23 3.60 7.61
N LEU A 27 -13.17 4.23 7.16
CA LEU A 27 -11.82 3.79 7.49
C LEU A 27 -11.54 3.96 8.99
N LEU A 28 -11.92 5.09 9.57
CA LEU A 28 -11.72 5.33 11.01
C LEU A 28 -12.49 4.32 11.87
N GLU A 29 -13.72 4.00 11.52
CA GLU A 29 -14.50 2.96 12.20
C GLU A 29 -13.83 1.59 12.08
N TRP A 30 -13.36 1.24 10.89
CA TRP A 30 -12.64 0.00 10.64
C TRP A 30 -11.35 -0.10 11.47
N VAL A 31 -10.58 0.98 11.55
CA VAL A 31 -9.36 1.04 12.36
C VAL A 31 -9.68 0.91 13.85
N LYS A 32 -10.72 1.60 14.35
CA LYS A 32 -11.17 1.48 15.75
C LYS A 32 -11.53 0.05 16.11
N PHE A 33 -12.31 -0.59 15.28
CA PHE A 33 -12.73 -1.98 15.49
C PHE A 33 -11.51 -2.94 15.48
N ASN A 34 -10.57 -2.74 14.58
CA ASN A 34 -9.40 -3.59 14.42
C ASN A 34 -8.18 -3.09 15.21
N ARG A 35 -8.34 -2.13 16.10
CA ARG A 35 -7.24 -1.56 16.90
C ARG A 35 -6.39 -2.61 17.61
N PRO A 36 -6.95 -3.65 18.25
CA PRO A 36 -6.16 -4.70 18.92
C PRO A 36 -5.20 -5.44 17.99
N VAL A 37 -5.58 -5.61 16.73
CA VAL A 37 -4.75 -6.22 15.70
C VAL A 37 -3.74 -5.20 15.15
N LEU A 38 -4.21 -4.03 14.76
CA LEU A 38 -3.39 -3.02 14.08
C LEU A 38 -2.25 -2.49 14.95
N ARG A 39 -2.38 -2.48 16.25
CA ARG A 39 -1.30 -2.07 17.17
C ARG A 39 -0.07 -2.96 17.12
N GLU A 40 -0.20 -4.18 16.64
CA GLU A 40 0.92 -5.13 16.47
C GLU A 40 1.71 -4.85 15.17
N HIS A 41 1.26 -3.89 14.37
CA HIS A 41 1.85 -3.51 13.09
C HIS A 41 2.35 -2.07 13.11
N ARG A 42 3.08 -1.68 12.08
CA ARG A 42 3.49 -0.28 11.86
C ARG A 42 2.55 0.36 10.86
N LEU A 43 1.92 1.46 11.26
CA LEU A 43 0.93 2.16 10.46
C LEU A 43 1.53 3.39 9.77
N PHE A 44 1.21 3.52 8.51
CA PHE A 44 1.48 4.66 7.66
C PHE A 44 0.17 5.15 7.08
N ALA A 45 0.06 6.42 6.75
CA ALA A 45 -1.14 6.96 6.10
C ALA A 45 -0.83 8.25 5.35
N THR A 46 -1.66 8.58 4.37
CA THR A 46 -1.67 9.92 3.77
C THR A 46 -2.19 10.97 4.75
N GLY A 47 -1.78 12.20 4.58
CA GLY A 47 -1.86 13.31 5.52
C GLY A 47 -3.09 13.40 6.41
N THR A 48 -4.25 13.77 5.84
CA THR A 48 -5.49 13.94 6.62
C THR A 48 -6.02 12.63 7.18
N THR A 49 -5.91 11.53 6.45
CA THR A 49 -6.28 10.19 6.93
C THR A 49 -5.47 9.81 8.17
N GLY A 50 -4.15 10.00 8.12
CA GLY A 50 -3.28 9.70 9.25
C GLY A 50 -3.59 10.51 10.49
N GLY A 51 -3.90 11.80 10.32
CA GLY A 51 -4.33 12.67 11.42
C GLY A 51 -5.60 12.19 12.10
N LEU A 52 -6.61 11.77 11.31
CA LEU A 52 -7.88 11.24 11.84
C LEU A 52 -7.68 9.91 12.59
N VAL A 53 -6.90 9.01 12.03
CA VAL A 53 -6.60 7.71 12.66
C VAL A 53 -5.88 7.92 13.99
N GLN A 54 -4.85 8.75 14.01
CA GLN A 54 -4.07 9.02 15.22
C GLN A 54 -4.91 9.68 16.31
N ALA A 55 -5.71 10.69 15.96
CA ALA A 55 -6.59 11.38 16.90
C ALA A 55 -7.72 10.48 17.43
N GLY A 56 -8.25 9.60 16.59
CA GLY A 56 -9.39 8.74 16.94
C GLY A 56 -9.04 7.41 17.62
N THR A 57 -7.77 6.99 17.60
CA THR A 57 -7.37 5.65 18.09
C THR A 57 -6.15 5.64 18.98
N ASP A 58 -5.43 6.73 19.12
CA ASP A 58 -4.12 6.84 19.79
C ASP A 58 -3.04 5.89 19.23
N LEU A 59 -3.26 5.33 18.05
CA LEU A 59 -2.25 4.54 17.37
C LEU A 59 -1.19 5.45 16.75
N PRO A 60 0.11 5.15 16.91
CA PRO A 60 1.15 5.91 16.22
C PRO A 60 1.05 5.66 14.71
N VAL A 61 1.07 6.75 13.93
CA VAL A 61 0.98 6.71 12.46
C VAL A 61 2.07 7.56 11.85
N THR A 62 2.86 7.00 10.96
CA THR A 62 3.78 7.76 10.12
C THR A 62 2.99 8.38 8.97
N ARG A 63 3.01 9.71 8.86
CA ARG A 63 2.18 10.45 7.91
C ARG A 63 2.97 10.89 6.69
N PHE A 64 2.42 10.61 5.51
CA PHE A 64 2.83 11.21 4.25
C PHE A 64 2.06 12.50 3.96
N LYS A 65 2.30 13.13 2.82
CA LYS A 65 1.46 14.23 2.34
C LYS A 65 0.05 13.71 2.02
N SER A 66 -0.92 14.62 1.95
CA SER A 66 -2.25 14.29 1.44
C SER A 66 -2.18 13.87 -0.03
N GLY A 67 -3.17 13.08 -0.51
CA GLY A 67 -3.20 12.56 -1.87
C GLY A 67 -2.99 13.64 -2.94
N PRO A 68 -3.79 14.74 -2.95
CA PRO A 68 -3.64 15.82 -3.93
C PRO A 68 -2.28 16.53 -3.91
N LEU A 69 -1.54 16.43 -2.83
CA LEU A 69 -0.21 17.05 -2.66
C LEU A 69 0.95 16.06 -2.89
N GLY A 70 0.68 14.92 -3.50
CA GLY A 70 1.69 13.92 -3.83
C GLY A 70 1.82 12.76 -2.84
N GLY A 71 0.87 12.60 -1.91
CA GLY A 71 0.88 11.51 -0.93
C GLY A 71 0.81 10.13 -1.60
N ASP A 72 -0.01 9.96 -2.62
CA ASP A 72 -0.14 8.70 -3.36
C ASP A 72 1.17 8.32 -4.06
N GLN A 73 1.90 9.29 -4.58
CA GLN A 73 3.22 9.09 -5.20
C GLN A 73 4.28 8.70 -4.17
N GLN A 74 4.26 9.29 -2.97
CA GLN A 74 5.14 8.90 -1.87
C GLN A 74 4.89 7.45 -1.44
N VAL A 75 3.63 7.06 -1.33
CA VAL A 75 3.24 5.67 -1.02
C VAL A 75 3.72 4.72 -2.12
N GLY A 76 3.51 5.05 -3.38
CA GLY A 76 3.97 4.25 -4.52
C GLY A 76 5.49 4.05 -4.51
N ALA A 77 6.27 5.10 -4.23
CA ALA A 77 7.71 5.00 -4.10
C ALA A 77 8.12 4.06 -2.95
N LYS A 78 7.47 4.15 -1.80
CA LYS A 78 7.74 3.28 -0.64
C LYS A 78 7.38 1.81 -0.90
N ILE A 79 6.36 1.55 -1.70
CA ILE A 79 6.04 0.20 -2.17
C ILE A 79 7.16 -0.33 -3.08
N ALA A 80 7.61 0.48 -4.02
CA ALA A 80 8.69 0.13 -4.95
C ALA A 80 10.02 -0.14 -4.22
N ASP A 81 10.30 0.60 -3.15
CA ASP A 81 11.48 0.42 -2.30
C ASP A 81 11.37 -0.79 -1.35
N GLY A 82 10.20 -1.45 -1.29
CA GLY A 82 9.95 -2.59 -0.40
C GLY A 82 9.74 -2.22 1.06
N GLU A 83 9.42 -0.97 1.35
CA GLU A 83 9.22 -0.46 2.72
C GLU A 83 7.78 -0.60 3.21
N LEU A 84 6.82 -0.88 2.33
CA LEU A 84 5.41 -1.11 2.66
C LEU A 84 4.99 -2.52 2.25
N ASP A 85 4.19 -3.17 3.10
CA ASP A 85 3.78 -4.56 2.94
C ASP A 85 2.32 -4.71 2.49
N ILE A 86 1.44 -3.82 2.95
CA ILE A 86 -0.01 -3.89 2.73
C ILE A 86 -0.55 -2.49 2.42
N LEU A 87 -1.43 -2.41 1.43
CA LEU A 87 -2.18 -1.20 1.09
C LEU A 87 -3.66 -1.39 1.43
N ILE A 88 -4.18 -0.55 2.31
CA ILE A 88 -5.61 -0.43 2.61
C ILE A 88 -6.05 0.93 2.08
N PHE A 89 -6.79 0.93 0.97
CA PHE A 89 -7.22 2.13 0.30
C PHE A 89 -8.75 2.14 0.12
N PHE A 90 -9.46 2.83 1.01
CA PHE A 90 -10.91 3.02 0.87
C PHE A 90 -11.17 4.08 -0.18
N TRP A 91 -11.26 3.62 -1.41
CA TRP A 91 -11.42 4.43 -2.60
C TRP A 91 -12.90 4.73 -2.86
N ASP A 92 -13.20 5.96 -3.28
CA ASP A 92 -14.50 6.34 -3.81
C ASP A 92 -14.46 6.37 -5.35
N PRO A 93 -15.08 5.39 -6.02
CA PRO A 93 -15.04 5.32 -7.48
C PRO A 93 -16.02 6.26 -8.18
N LEU A 94 -16.94 6.89 -7.42
CA LEU A 94 -17.99 7.74 -7.97
C LEU A 94 -17.65 9.23 -7.89
N GLU A 95 -16.70 9.61 -7.06
CA GLU A 95 -16.32 11.01 -6.88
C GLU A 95 -14.99 11.30 -7.60
N PRO A 96 -14.99 12.13 -8.66
CA PRO A 96 -13.78 12.51 -9.36
C PRO A 96 -12.81 13.22 -8.42
N GLN A 97 -11.54 12.84 -8.48
CA GLN A 97 -10.48 13.46 -7.73
C GLN A 97 -9.49 14.14 -8.69
N PRO A 98 -8.91 15.30 -8.32
CA PRO A 98 -7.91 15.96 -9.16
C PRO A 98 -6.64 15.11 -9.36
N HIS A 99 -6.42 14.12 -8.50
CA HIS A 99 -5.27 13.20 -8.52
C HIS A 99 -5.64 11.76 -8.93
N ASP A 100 -6.74 11.55 -9.64
CA ASP A 100 -7.15 10.22 -10.15
C ASP A 100 -6.04 9.49 -10.92
N PRO A 101 -5.21 10.14 -11.76
CA PRO A 101 -4.07 9.48 -12.40
C PRO A 101 -3.06 8.91 -11.39
N ASP A 102 -2.84 9.58 -10.27
CA ASP A 102 -1.94 9.12 -9.20
C ASP A 102 -2.50 7.90 -8.49
N VAL A 103 -3.82 7.84 -8.28
CA VAL A 103 -4.53 6.68 -7.73
C VAL A 103 -4.32 5.45 -8.63
N LYS A 104 -4.51 5.59 -9.93
CA LYS A 104 -4.28 4.52 -10.91
C LYS A 104 -2.82 4.07 -10.91
N ALA A 105 -1.89 5.00 -10.85
CA ALA A 105 -0.46 4.70 -10.77
C ALA A 105 -0.11 3.93 -9.49
N LEU A 106 -0.68 4.32 -8.35
CA LEU A 106 -0.49 3.64 -7.08
C LEU A 106 -1.00 2.19 -7.12
N LEU A 107 -2.21 1.97 -7.63
CA LEU A 107 -2.79 0.63 -7.75
C LEU A 107 -1.96 -0.25 -8.69
N ARG A 108 -1.47 0.31 -9.81
CA ARG A 108 -0.56 -0.40 -10.72
C ARG A 108 0.72 -0.85 -10.02
N ILE A 109 1.34 0.03 -9.24
CA ILE A 109 2.55 -0.30 -8.47
C ILE A 109 2.27 -1.38 -7.44
N ALA A 110 1.15 -1.32 -6.72
CA ALA A 110 0.77 -2.34 -5.76
C ALA A 110 0.64 -3.73 -6.39
N VAL A 111 0.03 -3.81 -7.59
CA VAL A 111 -0.09 -5.07 -8.35
C VAL A 111 1.29 -5.53 -8.83
N LEU A 112 2.10 -4.63 -9.39
CA LEU A 112 3.44 -4.95 -9.90
C LEU A 112 4.34 -5.58 -8.82
N TYR A 113 4.30 -5.03 -7.61
CA TYR A 113 5.07 -5.52 -6.47
C TYR A 113 4.35 -6.61 -5.66
N ASN A 114 3.18 -7.05 -6.13
CA ASN A 114 2.37 -8.12 -5.53
C ASN A 114 2.17 -7.94 -4.02
N ILE A 115 1.79 -6.73 -3.60
CA ILE A 115 1.41 -6.50 -2.21
C ILE A 115 -0.10 -6.69 -2.03
N PRO A 116 -0.57 -7.25 -0.91
CA PRO A 116 -1.99 -7.32 -0.59
C PRO A 116 -2.60 -5.93 -0.58
N THR A 117 -3.71 -5.77 -1.31
CA THR A 117 -4.36 -4.47 -1.51
C THR A 117 -5.86 -4.60 -1.30
N ALA A 118 -6.41 -3.82 -0.39
CA ALA A 118 -7.84 -3.68 -0.18
C ALA A 118 -8.31 -2.31 -0.69
N CYS A 119 -9.22 -2.30 -1.66
CA CYS A 119 -9.83 -1.06 -2.18
C CYS A 119 -11.20 -0.76 -1.56
N ASN A 120 -11.67 -1.61 -0.64
CA ASN A 120 -12.92 -1.45 0.10
C ASN A 120 -12.85 -2.17 1.45
N ARG A 121 -13.85 -1.90 2.30
CA ARG A 121 -13.92 -2.44 3.65
C ARG A 121 -14.01 -3.96 3.69
N ALA A 122 -14.84 -4.56 2.83
CA ALA A 122 -15.03 -6.02 2.81
C ALA A 122 -13.70 -6.75 2.55
N THR A 123 -12.91 -6.31 1.58
CA THR A 123 -11.59 -6.87 1.32
C THR A 123 -10.65 -6.70 2.51
N ALA A 124 -10.68 -5.53 3.17
CA ALA A 124 -9.88 -5.29 4.37
C ALA A 124 -10.27 -6.23 5.52
N ASP A 125 -11.57 -6.53 5.70
CA ASP A 125 -12.06 -7.49 6.69
C ASP A 125 -11.52 -8.90 6.42
N PHE A 126 -11.56 -9.36 5.18
CA PHE A 126 -10.99 -10.65 4.79
C PHE A 126 -9.48 -10.71 5.04
N MET A 127 -8.77 -9.63 4.74
CA MET A 127 -7.33 -9.57 4.94
C MET A 127 -6.95 -9.65 6.42
N VAL A 128 -7.61 -8.87 7.28
CA VAL A 128 -7.31 -8.84 8.72
C VAL A 128 -7.70 -10.15 9.43
N ALA A 129 -8.66 -10.88 8.90
CA ALA A 129 -9.08 -12.19 9.39
C ALA A 129 -8.16 -13.34 8.94
N SER A 130 -7.29 -13.11 7.96
CA SER A 130 -6.36 -14.13 7.48
C SER A 130 -5.19 -14.33 8.46
N SER A 131 -4.80 -15.59 8.69
CA SER A 131 -3.58 -15.90 9.44
C SER A 131 -2.34 -15.27 8.83
N LEU A 132 -2.30 -15.09 7.50
CA LEU A 132 -1.19 -14.46 6.79
C LEU A 132 -1.00 -12.98 7.15
N PHE A 133 -2.03 -12.34 7.69
CA PHE A 133 -1.93 -10.97 8.19
C PHE A 133 -1.07 -10.89 9.46
N HIS A 134 -1.05 -11.94 10.26
CA HIS A 134 -0.38 -12.02 11.56
C HIS A 134 0.97 -12.75 11.50
N ASP A 135 1.14 -13.62 10.51
CA ASP A 135 2.34 -14.44 10.36
C ASP A 135 3.31 -13.85 9.34
N SER A 136 4.55 -14.34 9.32
CA SER A 136 5.46 -14.03 8.23
C SER A 136 4.96 -14.68 6.94
N TYR A 137 5.11 -13.97 5.81
CA TYR A 137 4.69 -14.44 4.50
C TYR A 137 5.74 -14.09 3.46
N GLU A 138 5.93 -14.96 2.47
CA GLU A 138 6.79 -14.71 1.32
C GLU A 138 5.95 -14.50 0.06
N ARG A 139 5.93 -13.28 -0.45
CA ARG A 139 5.31 -12.98 -1.74
C ARG A 139 6.29 -13.18 -2.88
N LEU A 140 5.79 -13.62 -4.02
CA LEU A 140 6.55 -13.75 -5.25
C LEU A 140 6.44 -12.44 -6.05
N VAL A 141 7.58 -11.87 -6.43
CA VAL A 141 7.64 -10.64 -7.24
C VAL A 141 8.43 -10.95 -8.50
N GLU A 142 7.96 -10.48 -9.64
CA GLU A 142 8.70 -10.60 -10.89
C GLU A 142 10.03 -9.83 -10.80
N ASP A 143 11.08 -10.47 -11.24
CA ASP A 143 12.41 -9.85 -11.28
C ASP A 143 12.64 -9.25 -12.68
N HIS A 144 12.55 -7.94 -12.76
CA HIS A 144 12.75 -7.20 -14.01
C HIS A 144 14.22 -6.83 -14.26
N SER A 145 15.17 -7.28 -13.42
CA SER A 145 16.59 -6.93 -13.56
C SER A 145 17.18 -7.48 -14.87
N ALA A 146 16.85 -8.73 -15.23
CA ALA A 146 17.33 -9.37 -16.45
C ALA A 146 16.85 -8.65 -17.72
N ALA A 147 15.57 -8.27 -17.77
CA ALA A 147 15.03 -7.51 -18.91
C ALA A 147 15.68 -6.13 -19.05
N ARG A 148 16.05 -5.51 -17.94
CA ARG A 148 16.80 -4.24 -17.95
C ARG A 148 18.22 -4.44 -18.46
N GLU A 149 18.90 -5.49 -18.05
CA GLU A 149 20.25 -5.81 -18.52
C GLU A 149 20.27 -6.11 -20.03
N GLU A 150 19.33 -6.92 -20.53
CA GLU A 150 19.18 -7.18 -21.96
C GLU A 150 18.93 -5.89 -22.76
N TYR A 151 18.07 -5.01 -22.26
CA TYR A 151 17.80 -3.73 -22.89
C TYR A 151 19.06 -2.84 -22.93
N LEU A 152 19.85 -2.78 -21.87
CA LEU A 152 21.09 -2.01 -21.84
C LEU A 152 22.17 -2.58 -22.75
N GLN A 153 22.28 -3.92 -22.81
CA GLN A 153 23.22 -4.61 -23.71
C GLN A 153 22.86 -4.39 -25.18
N SER A 154 21.58 -4.50 -25.54
CA SER A 154 21.12 -4.24 -26.90
C SER A 154 21.42 -2.82 -27.39
N ARG A 155 21.35 -1.83 -26.49
CA ARG A 155 21.69 -0.45 -26.80
C ARG A 155 23.21 -0.17 -26.86
N ALA A 156 24.00 -0.91 -26.10
CA ALA A 156 25.45 -0.82 -26.15
C ALA A 156 26.02 -1.38 -27.45
N LEU A 157 25.39 -2.40 -28.03
CA LEU A 157 25.76 -3.01 -29.31
C LEU A 157 25.28 -2.23 -30.54
N ALA A 158 24.36 -1.27 -30.35
CA ALA A 158 23.82 -0.42 -31.42
C ALA A 158 24.56 0.93 -31.59
N ARG A 159 25.68 1.11 -30.91
CA ARG A 159 26.61 2.24 -31.03
C ARG A 159 27.91 1.78 -31.64
#